data_77cfa9fd1d64a43985860ddf4a0611ab
#
_entry.id   77cfa9fd1d64a43985860ddf4a0611ab
#
_cell.length_a   1.000
_cell.length_b   1.000
_cell.length_c   1.000
_cell.angle_alpha   90.00
_cell.angle_beta   90.00
_cell.angle_gamma   90.00
#
_symmetry.space_group_name_H-M   'P 1'
#
loop_
_entity.id
_entity.type
_entity.pdbx_description
1 polymer ?
#
loop_
_entity_poly.entity_id
_entity_poly.type
_entity_poly.pdbx_seq_one_letter_code
_entity_poly.pdbx_strand_id
1 'polypeptide(L)'
;MKKRLSKVVALALAMGSIASVSLAEGSVLNVWCWNDEFQSRFNDYYPEVKEIAADKSTTTLNDGTIVKWTINPNENNNYQNKLDEALLAQDSAAEDDKIDIFLIEADYALKYVDSPYTLDVRADIGLTDDELAGQYKYTQDIASADGVLKGVTWQATPGLFAYRRSIAKDVLGTDDPAEVQTYLSDWDKFNEVAAKAAEKGYKM
;
A
#
# COMPACT_ATOMS: atom_id res chain seq x y z
N MET A 1 -11.09 21.92 5.97
CA MET A 1 -10.15 20.78 5.83
C MET A 1 -10.78 19.56 5.15
N LYS A 2 -11.88 18.98 5.66
CA LYS A 2 -12.51 17.75 5.12
C LYS A 2 -12.94 17.77 3.63
N LYS A 3 -13.19 18.93 3.03
CA LYS A 3 -13.73 19.03 1.64
C LYS A 3 -12.70 18.92 0.51
N ARG A 4 -11.39 19.10 0.78
CA ARG A 4 -10.35 19.04 -0.27
C ARG A 4 -9.81 17.62 -0.49
N LEU A 5 -9.64 16.86 0.58
CA LEU A 5 -9.10 15.50 0.48
C LEU A 5 -10.07 14.52 -0.20
N SER A 6 -11.40 14.68 0.01
CA SER A 6 -12.41 13.79 -0.58
C SER A 6 -12.36 13.71 -2.12
N LYS A 7 -11.66 14.66 -2.76
CA LYS A 7 -11.61 14.77 -4.22
C LYS A 7 -10.35 14.14 -4.84
N VAL A 8 -9.31 13.92 -4.05
CA VAL A 8 -7.98 13.58 -4.56
C VAL A 8 -7.72 12.08 -4.52
N VAL A 9 -8.19 11.38 -3.50
CA VAL A 9 -7.94 9.93 -3.34
C VAL A 9 -8.80 9.09 -4.28
N ALA A 10 -10.00 9.54 -4.64
CA ALA A 10 -10.82 8.91 -5.68
C ALA A 10 -10.10 8.81 -7.03
N LEU A 11 -9.12 9.70 -7.26
CA LEU A 11 -8.38 9.80 -8.50
C LEU A 11 -7.31 8.72 -8.69
N ALA A 12 -6.71 8.24 -7.62
CA ALA A 12 -5.60 7.28 -7.69
C ALA A 12 -6.04 5.81 -7.91
N LEU A 13 -7.33 5.51 -7.81
CA LEU A 13 -7.84 4.13 -7.79
C LEU A 13 -8.87 3.79 -8.86
N ALA A 14 -9.45 4.80 -9.53
CA ALA A 14 -10.47 4.59 -10.55
C ALA A 14 -9.83 4.36 -11.92
N MET A 15 -9.23 3.20 -12.14
CA MET A 15 -8.96 2.71 -13.51
C MET A 15 -10.23 2.14 -14.17
N GLY A 16 -11.37 2.79 -14.02
CA GLY A 16 -12.59 2.20 -14.57
C GLY A 16 -13.78 3.13 -14.87
N SER A 17 -13.86 4.33 -14.29
CA SER A 17 -14.96 5.24 -14.64
C SER A 17 -14.59 6.69 -14.30
N ILE A 18 -14.60 7.53 -15.31
CA ILE A 18 -14.29 8.96 -15.23
C ILE A 18 -15.47 9.70 -14.61
N ALA A 19 -15.48 9.80 -13.29
CA ALA A 19 -16.12 10.93 -12.64
C ALA A 19 -15.03 11.99 -12.48
N SER A 20 -15.01 12.99 -13.35
CA SER A 20 -14.09 14.13 -13.26
C SER A 20 -14.37 14.90 -11.97
N VAL A 21 -13.58 14.61 -10.97
CA VAL A 21 -13.55 15.42 -9.75
C VAL A 21 -12.62 16.60 -10.03
N SER A 22 -13.19 17.76 -10.30
CA SER A 22 -12.45 19.00 -10.48
C SER A 22 -11.78 19.40 -9.16
N LEU A 23 -10.47 19.22 -9.08
CA LEU A 23 -9.64 19.93 -8.09
C LEU A 23 -9.65 21.44 -8.40
N ALA A 24 -9.45 22.28 -7.40
CA ALA A 24 -9.21 23.69 -7.66
C ALA A 24 -7.95 23.83 -8.53
N GLU A 25 -8.02 24.62 -9.59
CA GLU A 25 -6.90 24.86 -10.51
C GLU A 25 -5.66 25.27 -9.72
N GLY A 26 -4.54 24.53 -9.90
CA GLY A 26 -3.27 24.80 -9.21
C GLY A 26 -3.16 24.26 -7.79
N SER A 27 -3.98 23.30 -7.35
CA SER A 27 -3.82 22.66 -6.03
C SER A 27 -2.54 21.81 -5.95
N VAL A 28 -1.97 21.72 -4.75
CA VAL A 28 -0.82 20.86 -4.45
C VAL A 28 -1.33 19.57 -3.79
N LEU A 29 -0.76 18.44 -4.17
CA LEU A 29 -0.97 17.12 -3.58
C LEU A 29 0.37 16.55 -3.13
N ASN A 30 0.59 16.48 -1.82
CA ASN A 30 1.83 15.96 -1.25
C ASN A 30 1.72 14.45 -1.01
N VAL A 31 2.56 13.67 -1.70
CA VAL A 31 2.60 12.21 -1.60
C VAL A 31 3.93 11.75 -0.99
N TRP A 32 3.86 10.99 0.08
CA TRP A 32 5.01 10.45 0.80
C TRP A 32 5.21 8.96 0.53
N CYS A 33 6.44 8.60 0.12
CA CYS A 33 6.85 7.25 -0.25
C CYS A 33 8.22 6.92 0.38
N TRP A 34 8.55 5.61 0.48
CA TRP A 34 9.90 5.16 0.88
C TRP A 34 10.82 4.90 -0.32
N ASN A 35 10.27 4.79 -1.52
CA ASN A 35 11.00 4.65 -2.78
C ASN A 35 10.18 5.26 -3.93
N ASP A 36 10.71 5.20 -5.14
CA ASP A 36 10.10 5.77 -6.34
C ASP A 36 9.15 4.82 -7.10
N GLU A 37 8.85 3.63 -6.55
CA GLU A 37 8.04 2.65 -7.26
C GLU A 37 6.60 3.16 -7.49
N PHE A 38 5.95 3.65 -6.44
CA PHE A 38 4.59 4.19 -6.57
C PHE A 38 4.57 5.41 -7.49
N GLN A 39 5.53 6.33 -7.35
CA GLN A 39 5.68 7.49 -8.24
C GLN A 39 5.80 7.05 -9.70
N SER A 40 6.66 6.07 -10.01
CA SER A 40 6.85 5.60 -11.38
C SER A 40 5.57 4.97 -11.93
N ARG A 41 4.86 4.16 -11.13
CA ARG A 41 3.56 3.60 -11.53
C ARG A 41 2.51 4.67 -11.77
N PHE A 42 2.44 5.67 -10.89
CA PHE A 42 1.56 6.81 -11.08
C PHE A 42 1.88 7.54 -12.39
N ASN A 43 3.14 7.87 -12.61
CA ASN A 43 3.59 8.60 -13.79
C ASN A 43 3.36 7.82 -15.10
N ASP A 44 3.48 6.50 -15.07
CA ASP A 44 3.35 5.64 -16.25
C ASP A 44 1.89 5.34 -16.60
N TYR A 45 0.99 5.29 -15.61
CA TYR A 45 -0.36 4.75 -15.81
C TYR A 45 -1.50 5.73 -15.50
N TYR A 46 -1.24 6.80 -14.74
CA TYR A 46 -2.31 7.76 -14.46
C TYR A 46 -2.59 8.65 -15.68
N PRO A 47 -3.79 8.59 -16.27
CA PRO A 47 -4.06 9.19 -17.58
C PRO A 47 -4.01 10.73 -17.59
N GLU A 48 -4.12 11.37 -16.42
CA GLU A 48 -4.11 12.84 -16.31
C GLU A 48 -2.70 13.42 -16.13
N VAL A 49 -1.65 12.60 -16.19
CA VAL A 49 -0.27 13.10 -16.16
C VAL A 49 0.03 13.91 -17.39
N LYS A 50 0.38 15.20 -17.20
CA LYS A 50 0.72 16.14 -18.25
C LYS A 50 2.21 16.33 -18.42
N GLU A 51 2.92 16.47 -17.28
CA GLU A 51 4.35 16.78 -17.27
C GLU A 51 5.01 16.20 -16.01
N ILE A 52 6.21 15.69 -16.16
CA ILE A 52 7.05 15.21 -15.06
C ILE A 52 8.29 16.11 -15.02
N ALA A 53 8.58 16.71 -13.86
CA ALA A 53 9.78 17.51 -13.66
C ALA A 53 11.06 16.69 -13.94
N ALA A 54 12.09 17.32 -14.47
CA ALA A 54 13.35 16.65 -14.84
C ALA A 54 14.05 15.95 -13.67
N ASP A 55 13.91 16.49 -12.46
CA ASP A 55 14.41 15.93 -11.22
C ASP A 55 13.43 14.94 -10.56
N LYS A 56 12.27 14.72 -11.18
CA LYS A 56 11.16 13.90 -10.70
C LYS A 56 10.56 14.33 -9.36
N SER A 57 10.85 15.55 -8.88
CA SER A 57 10.30 16.03 -7.61
C SER A 57 8.80 16.30 -7.68
N THR A 58 8.28 16.59 -8.87
CA THR A 58 6.86 16.90 -9.10
C THR A 58 6.32 16.27 -10.38
N THR A 59 5.01 16.05 -10.37
CA THR A 59 4.21 15.69 -11.56
C THR A 59 3.07 16.66 -11.69
N THR A 60 2.92 17.30 -12.84
CA THR A 60 1.80 18.20 -13.14
C THR A 60 0.70 17.44 -13.86
N LEU A 61 -0.55 17.63 -13.44
CA LEU A 61 -1.73 17.02 -14.05
C LEU A 61 -2.38 17.96 -15.07
N ASN A 62 -3.31 17.44 -15.87
CA ASN A 62 -4.02 18.19 -16.92
C ASN A 62 -4.86 19.35 -16.37
N ASP A 63 -5.38 19.22 -15.14
CA ASP A 63 -6.14 20.27 -14.44
C ASP A 63 -5.26 21.32 -13.73
N GLY A 64 -3.93 21.21 -13.87
CA GLY A 64 -2.96 22.09 -13.21
C GLY A 64 -2.56 21.67 -11.79
N THR A 65 -3.09 20.59 -11.26
CA THR A 65 -2.66 20.03 -9.96
C THR A 65 -1.19 19.65 -10.01
N ILE A 66 -0.46 19.98 -8.95
CA ILE A 66 0.96 19.62 -8.78
C ILE A 66 1.05 18.52 -7.73
N VAL A 67 1.43 17.33 -8.16
CA VAL A 67 1.76 16.22 -7.25
C VAL A 67 3.22 16.38 -6.81
N LYS A 68 3.46 16.64 -5.54
CA LYS A 68 4.81 16.72 -4.93
C LYS A 68 5.17 15.37 -4.32
N TRP A 69 6.34 14.85 -4.69
CA TRP A 69 6.83 13.57 -4.22
C TRP A 69 7.88 13.74 -3.13
N THR A 70 7.60 13.21 -1.94
CA THR A 70 8.57 13.14 -0.85
C THR A 70 8.99 11.70 -0.65
N ILE A 71 10.24 11.39 -1.03
CA ILE A 71 10.80 10.04 -0.96
C ILE A 71 11.81 9.99 0.18
N ASN A 72 11.51 9.20 1.21
CA ASN A 72 12.39 8.93 2.33
C ASN A 72 12.69 7.44 2.39
N PRO A 73 13.94 6.99 2.12
CA PRO A 73 14.30 5.58 2.18
C PRO A 73 13.96 4.92 3.52
N ASN A 74 13.57 3.63 3.48
CA ASN A 74 13.06 2.92 4.67
C ASN A 74 14.15 2.31 5.57
N GLU A 75 15.44 2.46 5.20
CA GLU A 75 16.54 1.92 6.00
C GLU A 75 16.50 2.48 7.44
N ASN A 76 16.64 1.59 8.41
CA ASN A 76 16.61 1.92 9.85
C ASN A 76 15.33 2.66 10.30
N ASN A 77 14.19 2.34 9.69
CA ASN A 77 12.90 2.99 9.93
C ASN A 77 12.89 4.51 9.62
N ASN A 78 13.81 4.99 8.78
CA ASN A 78 13.91 6.43 8.49
C ASN A 78 12.62 7.00 7.90
N TYR A 79 11.98 6.28 6.97
CA TYR A 79 10.69 6.69 6.41
C TYR A 79 9.62 6.88 7.51
N GLN A 80 9.44 5.86 8.35
CA GLN A 80 8.44 5.88 9.41
C GLN A 80 8.70 6.99 10.43
N ASN A 81 9.98 7.19 10.83
CA ASN A 81 10.34 8.24 11.78
C ASN A 81 10.03 9.64 11.22
N LYS A 82 10.38 9.90 9.95
CA LYS A 82 10.08 11.18 9.30
C LYS A 82 8.58 11.38 9.06
N LEU A 83 7.86 10.32 8.74
CA LEU A 83 6.40 10.37 8.57
C LEU A 83 5.73 10.71 9.90
N ASP A 84 6.16 10.09 11.00
CA ASP A 84 5.65 10.39 12.34
C ASP A 84 5.85 11.86 12.72
N GLU A 85 7.07 12.38 12.51
CA GLU A 85 7.38 13.80 12.79
C GLU A 85 6.48 14.73 11.96
N ALA A 86 6.31 14.46 10.69
CA ALA A 86 5.51 15.27 9.79
C ALA A 86 4.01 15.20 10.12
N LEU A 87 3.47 14.01 10.43
CA LEU A 87 2.08 13.84 10.86
C LEU A 87 1.78 14.54 12.18
N LEU A 88 2.71 14.50 13.15
CA LEU A 88 2.58 15.25 14.40
C LEU A 88 2.55 16.77 14.19
N ALA A 89 3.22 17.26 13.16
CA ALA A 89 3.24 18.68 12.80
C ALA A 89 2.10 19.09 11.83
N GLN A 90 1.29 18.14 11.36
CA GLN A 90 0.30 18.31 10.31
C GLN A 90 -0.66 19.49 10.51
N ASP A 91 -1.16 19.68 11.74
CA ASP A 91 -2.11 20.76 12.06
C ASP A 91 -1.48 22.15 11.97
N SER A 92 -0.17 22.26 12.19
CA SER A 92 0.58 23.52 12.14
C SER A 92 1.29 23.80 10.81
N ALA A 93 1.30 22.82 9.90
CA ALA A 93 1.89 22.96 8.58
C ALA A 93 1.07 23.93 7.70
N ALA A 94 1.75 24.63 6.77
CA ALA A 94 1.04 25.36 5.73
C ALA A 94 0.20 24.42 4.85
N GLU A 95 -0.90 24.91 4.27
CA GLU A 95 -1.82 24.05 3.51
C GLU A 95 -1.12 23.27 2.38
N ASP A 96 -0.18 23.90 1.68
CA ASP A 96 0.54 23.29 0.56
C ASP A 96 1.72 22.40 1.00
N ASP A 97 1.97 22.28 2.32
CA ASP A 97 3.01 21.42 2.91
C ASP A 97 2.41 20.27 3.73
N LYS A 98 1.10 20.23 3.90
CA LYS A 98 0.41 19.13 4.57
C LYS A 98 0.51 17.85 3.74
N ILE A 99 0.71 16.72 4.42
CA ILE A 99 0.67 15.40 3.77
C ILE A 99 -0.78 15.09 3.41
N ASP A 100 -1.01 14.81 2.12
CA ASP A 100 -2.32 14.40 1.60
C ASP A 100 -2.42 12.88 1.46
N ILE A 101 -1.35 12.25 0.97
CA ILE A 101 -1.26 10.79 0.81
C ILE A 101 0.09 10.32 1.34
N PHE A 102 0.09 9.24 2.08
CA PHE A 102 1.31 8.53 2.45
C PHE A 102 1.16 7.04 2.27
N LEU A 103 2.23 6.38 1.87
CA LEU A 103 2.26 4.94 1.70
C LEU A 103 2.63 4.24 3.01
N ILE A 104 2.05 3.06 3.23
CA ILE A 104 2.36 2.19 4.36
C ILE A 104 2.52 0.75 3.88
N GLU A 105 3.39 -0.01 4.53
CA GLU A 105 3.52 -1.45 4.34
C GLU A 105 2.66 -2.21 5.36
N ALA A 106 2.27 -3.42 5.02
CA ALA A 106 1.37 -4.24 5.83
C ALA A 106 1.91 -4.54 7.25
N ASP A 107 3.22 -4.65 7.42
CA ASP A 107 3.87 -5.01 8.68
C ASP A 107 3.75 -3.91 9.76
N TYR A 108 3.59 -2.64 9.36
CA TYR A 108 3.38 -1.53 10.28
C TYR A 108 2.07 -0.75 10.02
N ALA A 109 1.19 -1.27 9.16
CA ALA A 109 -0.05 -0.58 8.77
C ALA A 109 -0.92 -0.21 9.97
N LEU A 110 -1.06 -1.10 10.96
CA LEU A 110 -1.92 -0.89 12.12
C LEU A 110 -1.59 0.39 12.89
N LYS A 111 -0.31 0.75 12.98
CA LYS A 111 0.13 2.00 13.63
C LYS A 111 -0.54 3.24 13.04
N TYR A 112 -0.77 3.25 11.73
CA TYR A 112 -1.31 4.41 11.02
C TYR A 112 -2.82 4.31 10.80
N VAL A 113 -3.35 3.14 10.49
CA VAL A 113 -4.80 2.96 10.29
C VAL A 113 -5.59 3.17 11.57
N ASP A 114 -4.99 2.87 12.73
CA ASP A 114 -5.55 3.14 14.06
C ASP A 114 -5.11 4.51 14.62
N SER A 115 -4.85 5.46 13.76
CA SER A 115 -4.42 6.80 14.15
C SER A 115 -5.42 7.87 13.72
N PRO A 116 -5.38 9.07 14.33
CA PRO A 116 -6.23 10.19 13.92
C PRO A 116 -5.80 10.82 12.59
N TYR A 117 -4.66 10.42 12.03
CA TYR A 117 -4.11 11.01 10.80
C TYR A 117 -4.66 10.37 9.53
N THR A 118 -5.33 9.22 9.61
CA THR A 118 -5.97 8.55 8.48
C THR A 118 -7.46 8.82 8.44
N LEU A 119 -7.99 9.06 7.24
CA LEU A 119 -9.39 9.35 6.99
C LEU A 119 -10.18 8.09 6.63
N ASP A 120 -11.48 8.09 6.90
CA ASP A 120 -12.41 7.10 6.36
C ASP A 120 -12.49 7.27 4.84
N VAL A 121 -12.05 6.25 4.09
CA VAL A 121 -12.05 6.33 2.61
C VAL A 121 -13.44 6.39 2.01
N ARG A 122 -14.47 5.93 2.72
CA ARG A 122 -15.86 6.04 2.29
C ARG A 122 -16.50 7.36 2.74
N ALA A 123 -16.47 7.63 4.05
CA ALA A 123 -17.20 8.77 4.61
C ALA A 123 -16.50 10.12 4.37
N ASP A 124 -15.17 10.17 4.47
CA ASP A 124 -14.41 11.41 4.35
C ASP A 124 -13.89 11.64 2.92
N ILE A 125 -13.48 10.56 2.21
CA ILE A 125 -12.93 10.64 0.85
C ILE A 125 -14.05 10.46 -0.18
N GLY A 126 -15.05 9.62 0.08
CA GLY A 126 -16.19 9.41 -0.79
C GLY A 126 -16.05 8.24 -1.77
N LEU A 127 -15.12 7.30 -1.52
CA LEU A 127 -15.01 6.09 -2.34
C LEU A 127 -16.25 5.19 -2.15
N THR A 128 -16.79 4.72 -3.26
CA THR A 128 -17.94 3.83 -3.28
C THR A 128 -17.54 2.36 -3.15
N ASP A 129 -18.48 1.51 -2.77
CA ASP A 129 -18.23 0.07 -2.73
C ASP A 129 -17.92 -0.52 -4.11
N ASP A 130 -18.47 0.04 -5.18
CA ASP A 130 -18.19 -0.38 -6.56
C ASP A 130 -16.72 -0.09 -6.93
N GLU A 131 -16.18 1.06 -6.54
CA GLU A 131 -14.75 1.40 -6.75
C GLU A 131 -13.82 0.51 -5.93
N LEU A 132 -14.27 0.03 -4.79
CA LEU A 132 -13.50 -0.85 -3.90
C LEU A 132 -13.67 -2.35 -4.21
N ALA A 133 -14.66 -2.73 -5.03
CA ALA A 133 -15.02 -4.13 -5.28
C ALA A 133 -13.90 -4.98 -5.90
N GLY A 134 -12.97 -4.34 -6.64
CA GLY A 134 -11.81 -5.01 -7.24
C GLY A 134 -10.68 -5.31 -6.27
N GLN A 135 -10.73 -4.81 -5.03
CA GLN A 135 -9.68 -5.04 -4.04
C GLN A 135 -9.88 -6.36 -3.29
N TYR A 136 -8.78 -7.06 -3.04
CA TYR A 136 -8.82 -8.27 -2.23
C TYR A 136 -9.25 -7.96 -0.80
N LYS A 137 -10.11 -8.81 -0.24
CA LYS A 137 -10.63 -8.63 1.13
C LYS A 137 -9.51 -8.48 2.18
N TYR A 138 -8.45 -9.29 2.10
CA TYR A 138 -7.35 -9.22 3.06
C TYR A 138 -6.60 -7.88 3.04
N THR A 139 -6.51 -7.21 1.89
CA THR A 139 -5.88 -5.89 1.79
C THR A 139 -6.75 -4.80 2.41
N GLN A 140 -8.08 -4.92 2.27
CA GLN A 140 -9.01 -4.05 2.98
C GLN A 140 -8.94 -4.26 4.50
N ASP A 141 -8.83 -5.52 4.95
CA ASP A 141 -8.75 -5.85 6.38
C ASP A 141 -7.49 -5.26 7.03
N ILE A 142 -6.33 -5.34 6.36
CA ILE A 142 -5.09 -4.72 6.84
C ILE A 142 -5.22 -3.18 6.94
N ALA A 143 -5.94 -2.57 6.02
CA ALA A 143 -6.14 -1.12 5.96
C ALA A 143 -7.35 -0.64 6.78
N SER A 144 -7.91 -1.47 7.66
CA SER A 144 -9.09 -1.15 8.47
C SER A 144 -8.77 -1.17 9.97
N ALA A 145 -9.38 -0.23 10.71
CA ALA A 145 -9.42 -0.22 12.16
C ALA A 145 -10.87 0.01 12.62
N ASP A 146 -11.33 -0.76 13.62
CA ASP A 146 -12.69 -0.70 14.16
C ASP A 146 -13.82 -0.78 13.10
N GLY A 147 -13.57 -1.56 12.04
CA GLY A 147 -14.52 -1.73 10.93
C GLY A 147 -14.55 -0.56 9.93
N VAL A 148 -13.68 0.43 10.11
CA VAL A 148 -13.55 1.59 9.21
C VAL A 148 -12.36 1.40 8.29
N LEU A 149 -12.57 1.49 6.97
CA LEU A 149 -11.50 1.41 5.97
C LEU A 149 -10.76 2.76 5.91
N LYS A 150 -9.46 2.74 6.24
CA LYS A 150 -8.61 3.93 6.37
C LYS A 150 -7.60 4.11 5.24
N GLY A 151 -7.51 3.14 4.36
CA GLY A 151 -6.60 3.17 3.22
C GLY A 151 -7.03 2.20 2.14
N VAL A 152 -6.32 2.26 1.02
CA VAL A 152 -6.55 1.40 -0.14
C VAL A 152 -5.22 0.87 -0.63
N THR A 153 -5.23 -0.35 -1.17
CA THR A 153 -4.00 -0.95 -1.67
C THR A 153 -3.78 -0.66 -3.15
N TRP A 154 -2.55 -0.46 -3.52
CA TRP A 154 -2.12 -0.39 -4.92
C TRP A 154 -1.34 -1.65 -5.35
N GLN A 155 -0.94 -2.49 -4.39
CA GLN A 155 -0.27 -3.77 -4.61
C GLN A 155 -0.94 -4.86 -3.79
N ALA A 156 -1.04 -6.06 -4.36
CA ALA A 156 -1.41 -7.27 -3.63
C ALA A 156 -0.14 -8.09 -3.37
N THR A 157 0.18 -8.29 -2.09
CA THR A 157 1.37 -9.04 -1.67
C THR A 157 0.94 -10.23 -0.82
N PRO A 158 0.46 -11.33 -1.42
CA PRO A 158 0.02 -12.49 -0.68
C PRO A 158 1.20 -13.18 0.01
N GLY A 159 1.01 -13.57 1.28
CA GLY A 159 1.91 -14.47 1.97
C GLY A 159 1.78 -15.89 1.41
N LEU A 160 2.91 -16.53 1.10
CA LEU A 160 2.91 -17.93 0.67
C LEU A 160 4.22 -18.62 1.07
N PHE A 161 4.18 -19.95 1.14
CA PHE A 161 5.38 -20.76 1.29
C PHE A 161 5.98 -21.08 -0.07
N ALA A 162 7.25 -20.75 -0.25
CA ALA A 162 8.05 -21.25 -1.36
C ALA A 162 8.89 -22.45 -0.87
N TYR A 163 9.00 -23.51 -1.68
CA TYR A 163 9.78 -24.69 -1.33
C TYR A 163 10.63 -25.18 -2.51
N ARG A 164 11.73 -25.81 -2.19
CA ARG A 164 12.57 -26.50 -3.19
C ARG A 164 11.96 -27.86 -3.50
N ARG A 165 11.51 -28.07 -4.73
CA ARG A 165 10.83 -29.30 -5.18
C ARG A 165 11.67 -30.56 -4.92
N SER A 166 12.98 -30.49 -5.14
CA SER A 166 13.88 -31.63 -4.87
C SER A 166 13.93 -32.01 -3.40
N ILE A 167 13.90 -31.05 -2.47
CA ILE A 167 13.86 -31.31 -1.03
C ILE A 167 12.49 -31.86 -0.63
N ALA A 168 11.40 -31.29 -1.12
CA ALA A 168 10.06 -31.81 -0.86
C ALA A 168 9.95 -33.30 -1.33
N LYS A 169 10.46 -33.60 -2.51
CA LYS A 169 10.51 -34.97 -3.03
C LYS A 169 11.26 -35.91 -2.11
N ASP A 170 12.40 -35.49 -1.58
CA ASP A 170 13.21 -36.32 -0.67
C ASP A 170 12.55 -36.46 0.72
N VAL A 171 12.01 -35.39 1.28
CA VAL A 171 11.45 -35.35 2.65
C VAL A 171 10.04 -35.93 2.71
N LEU A 172 9.18 -35.60 1.73
CA LEU A 172 7.76 -35.93 1.73
C LEU A 172 7.39 -37.06 0.74
N GLY A 173 8.30 -37.41 -0.16
CA GLY A 173 8.03 -38.36 -1.24
C GLY A 173 7.30 -37.74 -2.44
N THR A 174 6.93 -36.48 -2.36
CA THR A 174 6.21 -35.75 -3.42
C THR A 174 6.80 -34.37 -3.62
N ASP A 175 6.67 -33.83 -4.84
CA ASP A 175 6.98 -32.45 -5.19
C ASP A 175 5.78 -31.73 -5.82
N ASP A 176 4.62 -32.35 -5.81
CA ASP A 176 3.36 -31.78 -6.27
C ASP A 176 2.88 -30.70 -5.30
N PRO A 177 2.60 -29.45 -5.76
CA PRO A 177 2.20 -28.37 -4.87
C PRO A 177 0.91 -28.63 -4.10
N ALA A 178 -0.07 -29.33 -4.68
CA ALA A 178 -1.33 -29.62 -4.01
C ALA A 178 -1.13 -30.65 -2.88
N GLU A 179 -0.28 -31.66 -3.10
CA GLU A 179 0.07 -32.63 -2.07
C GLU A 179 0.93 -31.98 -0.98
N VAL A 180 1.96 -31.19 -1.34
CA VAL A 180 2.81 -30.47 -0.37
C VAL A 180 1.98 -29.55 0.51
N GLN A 181 0.96 -28.86 -0.03
CA GLN A 181 0.05 -28.01 0.74
C GLN A 181 -0.64 -28.77 1.87
N THR A 182 -0.95 -30.05 1.71
CA THR A 182 -1.60 -30.85 2.77
C THR A 182 -0.70 -31.07 3.97
N TYR A 183 0.61 -31.09 3.77
CA TYR A 183 1.63 -31.21 4.83
C TYR A 183 1.95 -29.90 5.53
N LEU A 184 1.46 -28.76 5.00
CA LEU A 184 1.72 -27.42 5.52
C LEU A 184 0.41 -26.70 5.89
N SER A 185 -0.69 -27.43 6.12
CA SER A 185 -2.02 -26.87 6.33
C SER A 185 -2.19 -26.12 7.66
N ASP A 186 -1.36 -26.44 8.63
CA ASP A 186 -1.32 -25.86 9.96
C ASP A 186 0.10 -25.91 10.54
N TRP A 187 0.31 -25.24 11.67
CA TRP A 187 1.63 -25.15 12.29
C TRP A 187 2.11 -26.46 12.91
N ASP A 188 1.22 -27.35 13.33
CA ASP A 188 1.62 -28.67 13.86
C ASP A 188 2.20 -29.52 12.74
N LYS A 189 1.52 -29.59 11.60
CA LYS A 189 2.04 -30.28 10.41
C LYS A 189 3.31 -29.65 9.86
N PHE A 190 3.39 -28.31 9.88
CA PHE A 190 4.62 -27.61 9.51
C PHE A 190 5.80 -28.08 10.39
N ASN A 191 5.60 -28.16 11.70
CA ASN A 191 6.62 -28.63 12.64
C ASN A 191 7.00 -30.08 12.40
N GLU A 192 6.04 -30.97 12.07
CA GLU A 192 6.33 -32.36 11.70
C GLU A 192 7.21 -32.45 10.45
N VAL A 193 6.92 -31.63 9.42
CA VAL A 193 7.75 -31.55 8.21
C VAL A 193 9.13 -31.02 8.53
N ALA A 194 9.24 -29.99 9.37
CA ALA A 194 10.52 -29.45 9.80
C ALA A 194 11.38 -30.53 10.55
N ALA A 195 10.77 -31.32 11.40
CA ALA A 195 11.46 -32.45 12.06
C ALA A 195 11.99 -33.49 11.06
N LYS A 196 11.15 -33.90 10.10
CA LYS A 196 11.56 -34.86 9.04
C LYS A 196 12.67 -34.27 8.15
N ALA A 197 12.61 -32.99 7.86
CA ALA A 197 13.65 -32.29 7.10
C ALA A 197 14.98 -32.28 7.87
N ALA A 198 14.91 -31.98 9.17
CA ALA A 198 16.10 -31.96 10.04
C ALA A 198 16.78 -33.32 10.13
N GLU A 199 16.04 -34.47 10.22
CA GLU A 199 16.59 -35.83 10.19
C GLU A 199 17.41 -36.12 8.92
N LYS A 200 17.08 -35.43 7.81
CA LYS A 200 17.80 -35.54 6.55
C LYS A 200 18.84 -34.41 6.33
N GLY A 201 19.09 -33.60 7.34
CA GLY A 201 20.09 -32.54 7.32
C GLY A 201 19.64 -31.24 6.62
N TYR A 202 18.35 -31.08 6.33
CA TYR A 202 17.79 -29.84 5.79
C TYR A 202 17.33 -28.93 6.95
N LYS A 203 17.42 -27.63 6.69
CA LYS A 203 16.86 -26.58 7.58
C LYS A 203 15.58 -26.02 6.96
N MET A 204 14.59 -25.80 7.80
CA MET A 204 13.30 -25.25 7.45
C MET A 204 12.94 -24.04 8.35
#